data_fed1a15cb155aed9147eed2c2503ef44
#
_entry.id   fed1a15cb155aed9147eed2c2503ef44
#
_cell.length_a   1.000
_cell.length_b   1.000
_cell.length_c   1.000
_cell.angle_alpha   90.00
_cell.angle_beta   90.00
_cell.angle_gamma   90.00
#
_symmetry.space_group_name_H-M   'P 1'
#
loop_
_entity.id
_entity.type
_entity.pdbx_description
1 polymer ?
#
loop_
_entity_poly.entity_id
_entity_poly.type
_entity_poly.pdbx_seq_one_letter_code
_entity_poly.pdbx_strand_id
1 'polypeptide(L)'
;MVWLTPLAAQQLLDRIVARVDGNAITLTDVKAAIALGIGGMSAAAGEAAATELLIDRQLMLGEVERFVPPEPSPADVAREAAAMTARVGGNLGTLTRETGVDEARILEIARDTLRIQGYLNQRFGTATQLTEEEVLQYYRIHPEEFTRDGRLIPFGEAEPLAREHAAAERRTTTVAQWLRDLRGRAQITIVKG
;
A
#
# COMPACT_ATOMS: atom_id res chain seq x y z
N MET A 1 58.67 3.54 1.51
CA MET A 1 57.69 2.73 0.77
C MET A 1 56.47 2.60 1.70
N VAL A 2 55.41 3.42 1.49
CA VAL A 2 54.25 3.48 2.35
C VAL A 2 53.19 2.58 1.72
N TRP A 3 52.81 1.52 2.40
CA TRP A 3 51.73 0.65 2.00
C TRP A 3 50.38 1.33 2.37
N LEU A 4 49.69 1.85 1.37
CA LEU A 4 48.29 2.27 1.52
C LEU A 4 47.44 0.99 1.53
N THR A 5 46.97 0.60 2.70
CA THR A 5 45.89 -0.38 2.84
C THR A 5 44.61 0.20 2.25
N PRO A 6 43.93 -0.49 1.32
CA PRO A 6 42.64 -0.04 0.85
C PRO A 6 41.66 -0.09 2.02
N LEU A 7 41.04 1.05 2.33
CA LEU A 7 39.87 1.11 3.21
C LEU A 7 38.79 0.26 2.53
N ALA A 8 38.53 -0.94 3.04
CA ALA A 8 37.37 -1.71 2.67
C ALA A 8 36.14 -0.85 2.99
N ALA A 9 35.41 -0.42 1.95
CA ALA A 9 34.12 0.20 2.15
C ALA A 9 33.27 -0.78 2.98
N GLN A 10 32.95 -0.40 4.21
CA GLN A 10 32.01 -1.15 5.03
C GLN A 10 30.68 -1.09 4.28
N GLN A 11 30.31 -2.21 3.65
CA GLN A 11 28.96 -2.40 3.14
C GLN A 11 28.03 -2.32 4.34
N LEU A 12 27.27 -1.25 4.43
CA LEU A 12 26.25 -1.09 5.46
C LEU A 12 25.24 -2.23 5.25
N LEU A 13 25.32 -3.26 6.08
CA LEU A 13 24.34 -4.35 6.06
C LEU A 13 23.00 -3.77 6.47
N ASP A 14 22.01 -3.84 5.57
CA ASP A 14 20.67 -3.34 5.84
C ASP A 14 20.04 -4.16 6.98
N ARG A 15 19.37 -3.47 7.89
CA ARG A 15 18.76 -4.09 9.07
C ARG A 15 17.42 -4.72 8.71
N ILE A 16 17.25 -6.01 8.94
CA ILE A 16 15.94 -6.67 8.83
C ILE A 16 15.06 -6.21 9.98
N VAL A 17 13.86 -5.71 9.66
CA VAL A 17 12.84 -5.27 10.64
C VAL A 17 11.71 -6.27 10.80
N ALA A 18 11.39 -7.03 9.73
CA ALA A 18 10.42 -8.11 9.79
C ALA A 18 10.73 -9.22 8.78
N ARG A 19 10.12 -10.38 8.97
CA ARG A 19 10.08 -11.49 8.00
C ARG A 19 8.64 -11.94 7.83
N VAL A 20 8.24 -12.22 6.60
CA VAL A 20 6.91 -12.73 6.24
C VAL A 20 7.11 -13.94 5.33
N ASP A 21 6.75 -15.13 5.80
CA ASP A 21 6.92 -16.41 5.06
C ASP A 21 8.33 -16.57 4.46
N GLY A 22 9.36 -16.17 5.25
CA GLY A 22 10.75 -16.22 4.86
C GLY A 22 11.28 -14.98 4.12
N ASN A 23 10.43 -14.13 3.54
CA ASN A 23 10.82 -12.89 2.88
C ASN A 23 11.19 -11.81 3.91
N ALA A 24 12.36 -11.20 3.75
CA ALA A 24 12.83 -10.14 4.65
C ALA A 24 12.27 -8.78 4.24
N ILE A 25 11.85 -8.00 5.23
CA ILE A 25 11.55 -6.57 5.10
C ILE A 25 12.66 -5.84 5.84
N THR A 26 13.30 -4.90 5.17
CA THR A 26 14.45 -4.18 5.70
C THR A 26 14.11 -2.76 6.14
N LEU A 27 15.00 -2.13 6.91
CA LEU A 27 14.85 -0.72 7.27
C LEU A 27 14.87 0.19 6.04
N THR A 28 15.66 -0.18 5.02
CA THR A 28 15.68 0.51 3.72
C THR A 28 14.31 0.46 3.04
N ASP A 29 13.65 -0.71 3.03
CA ASP A 29 12.29 -0.84 2.48
C ASP A 29 11.29 0.04 3.23
N VAL A 30 11.39 0.10 4.57
CA VAL A 30 10.54 0.95 5.42
C VAL A 30 10.71 2.42 5.09
N LYS A 31 11.96 2.90 5.01
CA LYS A 31 12.25 4.30 4.64
C LYS A 31 11.77 4.63 3.23
N ALA A 32 11.98 3.73 2.29
CA ALA A 32 11.49 3.87 0.92
C ALA A 32 9.96 3.93 0.86
N ALA A 33 9.26 3.08 1.62
CA ALA A 33 7.80 3.07 1.68
C ALA A 33 7.23 4.40 2.20
N ILE A 34 7.83 4.97 3.24
CA ILE A 34 7.46 6.28 3.78
C ILE A 34 7.71 7.38 2.73
N ALA A 35 8.91 7.41 2.16
CA ALA A 35 9.31 8.44 1.21
C ALA A 35 8.46 8.42 -0.06
N LEU A 36 8.18 7.24 -0.62
CA LEU A 36 7.37 7.05 -1.83
C LEU A 36 5.86 7.12 -1.58
N GLY A 37 5.42 7.20 -0.32
CA GLY A 37 4.00 7.22 0.05
C GLY A 37 3.26 5.93 -0.32
N ILE A 38 3.93 4.77 -0.19
CA ILE A 38 3.33 3.47 -0.52
C ILE A 38 2.08 3.26 0.35
N GLY A 39 0.99 2.78 -0.26
CA GLY A 39 -0.28 2.54 0.46
C GLY A 39 -0.96 3.80 1.00
N GLY A 40 -0.63 4.98 0.46
CA GLY A 40 -1.20 6.26 0.92
C GLY A 40 -0.51 6.79 2.19
N MET A 41 0.65 6.25 2.55
CA MET A 41 1.39 6.64 3.74
C MET A 41 1.84 8.10 3.66
N SER A 42 1.70 8.84 4.74
CA SER A 42 2.24 10.20 4.83
C SER A 42 3.71 10.19 5.23
N ALA A 43 4.44 11.25 4.90
CA ALA A 43 5.84 11.43 5.33
C ALA A 43 6.00 11.47 6.86
N ALA A 44 4.92 11.71 7.61
CA ALA A 44 4.89 11.69 9.07
C ALA A 44 4.65 10.29 9.66
N ALA A 45 4.43 9.26 8.82
CA ALA A 45 4.23 7.91 9.31
C ALA A 45 5.50 7.38 10.00
N GLY A 46 5.32 6.78 11.16
CA GLY A 46 6.43 6.16 11.89
C GLY A 46 6.87 4.82 11.28
N GLU A 47 8.12 4.41 11.55
CA GLU A 47 8.69 3.15 11.06
C GLU A 47 7.83 1.92 11.40
N ALA A 48 7.20 1.91 12.59
CA ALA A 48 6.33 0.81 13.01
C ALA A 48 5.10 0.67 12.10
N ALA A 49 4.41 1.77 11.79
CA ALA A 49 3.26 1.76 10.90
C ALA A 49 3.65 1.36 9.47
N ALA A 50 4.81 1.81 9.00
CA ALA A 50 5.34 1.45 7.70
C ALA A 50 5.72 -0.04 7.64
N THR A 51 6.29 -0.59 8.71
CA THR A 51 6.60 -2.02 8.81
C THR A 51 5.32 -2.87 8.72
N GLU A 52 4.27 -2.50 9.44
CA GLU A 52 2.98 -3.20 9.39
C GLU A 52 2.36 -3.16 7.99
N LEU A 53 2.40 -2.01 7.31
CA LEU A 53 1.94 -1.89 5.92
C LEU A 53 2.75 -2.78 4.97
N LEU A 54 4.07 -2.83 5.12
CA LEU A 54 4.91 -3.68 4.29
C LEU A 54 4.69 -5.17 4.55
N ILE A 55 4.36 -5.56 5.79
CA ILE A 55 3.93 -6.93 6.12
C ILE A 55 2.65 -7.25 5.33
N ASP A 56 1.62 -6.39 5.39
CA ASP A 56 0.39 -6.59 4.63
C ASP A 56 0.63 -6.64 3.12
N ARG A 57 1.50 -5.74 2.62
CA ARG A 57 1.90 -5.73 1.21
C ARG A 57 2.57 -7.04 0.80
N GLN A 58 3.46 -7.58 1.62
CA GLN A 58 4.15 -8.85 1.34
C GLN A 58 3.17 -10.02 1.30
N LEU A 59 2.19 -10.04 2.21
CA LEU A 59 1.12 -11.04 2.20
C LEU A 59 0.26 -10.96 0.92
N MET A 60 -0.09 -9.75 0.51
CA MET A 60 -0.83 -9.53 -0.76
C MET A 60 -0.01 -9.97 -1.97
N LEU A 61 1.29 -9.70 -2.00
CA LEU A 61 2.18 -10.17 -3.09
C LEU A 61 2.24 -11.69 -3.16
N GLY A 62 2.29 -12.39 -2.03
CA GLY A 62 2.22 -13.84 -2.00
C GLY A 62 0.94 -14.40 -2.64
N GLU A 63 -0.20 -13.73 -2.46
CA GLU A 63 -1.45 -14.09 -3.13
C GLU A 63 -1.43 -13.74 -4.63
N VAL A 64 -0.86 -12.59 -5.00
CA VAL A 64 -0.65 -12.20 -6.40
C VAL A 64 0.21 -13.24 -7.14
N GLU A 65 1.28 -13.72 -6.54
CA GLU A 65 2.15 -14.77 -7.11
C GLU A 65 1.41 -16.10 -7.29
N ARG A 66 0.50 -16.42 -6.37
CA ARG A 66 -0.29 -17.66 -6.42
C ARG A 66 -1.36 -17.62 -7.50
N PHE A 67 -2.04 -16.49 -7.69
CA PHE A 67 -3.20 -16.35 -8.58
C PHE A 67 -2.89 -15.69 -9.93
N VAL A 68 -1.68 -15.17 -10.10
CA VAL A 68 -1.12 -14.61 -11.34
C VAL A 68 -2.12 -13.72 -12.09
N PRO A 69 -2.53 -12.56 -11.53
CA PRO A 69 -3.38 -11.62 -12.24
C PRO A 69 -2.70 -11.13 -13.52
N PRO A 70 -3.46 -10.55 -14.49
CA PRO A 70 -2.86 -9.94 -15.67
C PRO A 70 -1.77 -8.94 -15.31
N GLU A 71 -0.64 -9.01 -16.03
CA GLU A 71 0.47 -8.07 -15.82
C GLU A 71 0.09 -6.67 -16.26
N PRO A 72 0.45 -5.63 -15.48
CA PRO A 72 0.25 -4.24 -15.89
C PRO A 72 1.09 -3.89 -17.11
N SER A 73 0.59 -2.99 -17.96
CA SER A 73 1.36 -2.54 -19.13
C SER A 73 2.62 -1.77 -18.69
N PRO A 74 3.71 -1.81 -19.48
CA PRO A 74 4.90 -1.01 -19.20
C PRO A 74 4.60 0.49 -19.06
N ALA A 75 3.62 1.01 -19.82
CA ALA A 75 3.19 2.40 -19.75
C ALA A 75 2.50 2.72 -18.41
N ASP A 76 1.68 1.81 -17.89
CA ASP A 76 1.04 1.98 -16.58
C ASP A 76 2.07 1.94 -15.46
N VAL A 77 3.03 1.03 -15.52
CA VAL A 77 4.13 0.93 -14.55
C VAL A 77 4.96 2.22 -14.54
N ALA A 78 5.32 2.74 -15.72
CA ALA A 78 6.07 3.99 -15.82
C ALA A 78 5.29 5.18 -15.26
N ARG A 79 3.98 5.24 -15.51
CA ARG A 79 3.11 6.29 -14.97
C ARG A 79 3.00 6.24 -13.45
N GLU A 80 2.82 5.05 -12.87
CA GLU A 80 2.79 4.87 -11.41
C GLU A 80 4.14 5.20 -10.77
N ALA A 81 5.26 4.77 -11.37
CA ALA A 81 6.60 5.11 -10.90
C ALA A 81 6.84 6.63 -10.91
N ALA A 82 6.40 7.33 -11.97
CA ALA A 82 6.48 8.78 -12.06
C ALA A 82 5.63 9.46 -10.97
N ALA A 83 4.44 8.96 -10.69
CA ALA A 83 3.60 9.47 -9.61
C ALA A 83 4.24 9.27 -8.22
N MET A 84 4.87 8.11 -7.97
CA MET A 84 5.64 7.87 -6.74
C MET A 84 6.82 8.84 -6.62
N THR A 85 7.59 9.03 -7.68
CA THR A 85 8.73 9.95 -7.71
C THR A 85 8.32 11.41 -7.48
N ALA A 86 7.16 11.82 -8.01
CA ALA A 86 6.63 13.16 -7.81
C ALA A 86 6.33 13.46 -6.33
N ARG A 87 5.90 12.47 -5.54
CA ARG A 87 5.65 12.60 -4.10
C ARG A 87 6.92 12.92 -3.30
N VAL A 88 8.07 12.48 -3.78
CA VAL A 88 9.39 12.77 -3.17
C VAL A 88 9.90 14.16 -3.57
N GLY A 89 9.07 14.99 -4.21
CA GLY A 89 9.45 16.32 -4.67
C GLY A 89 10.53 16.31 -5.77
N GLY A 90 10.61 15.21 -6.55
CA GLY A 90 11.60 15.06 -7.62
C GLY A 90 13.04 14.82 -7.15
N ASN A 91 13.28 14.68 -5.84
CA ASN A 91 14.64 14.50 -5.31
C ASN A 91 15.04 13.02 -5.21
N LEU A 92 14.96 12.32 -6.35
CA LEU A 92 15.36 10.91 -6.46
C LEU A 92 16.80 10.68 -5.98
N GLY A 93 17.71 11.62 -6.27
CA GLY A 93 19.10 11.52 -5.83
C GLY A 93 19.29 11.51 -4.31
N THR A 94 18.43 12.19 -3.56
CA THR A 94 18.43 12.11 -2.09
C THR A 94 17.85 10.78 -1.62
N LEU A 95 16.72 10.36 -2.18
CA LEU A 95 16.13 9.06 -1.88
C LEU A 95 17.15 7.93 -2.09
N THR A 96 17.80 7.88 -3.26
CA THR A 96 18.80 6.85 -3.58
C THR A 96 19.97 6.87 -2.60
N ARG A 97 20.46 8.04 -2.20
CA ARG A 97 21.56 8.14 -1.21
C ARG A 97 21.16 7.66 0.18
N GLU A 98 19.92 7.93 0.60
CA GLU A 98 19.43 7.62 1.95
C GLU A 98 18.94 6.18 2.08
N THR A 99 18.39 5.62 1.00
CA THR A 99 17.73 4.32 1.02
C THR A 99 18.33 3.30 0.05
N GLY A 100 19.25 3.70 -0.84
CA GLY A 100 19.74 2.82 -1.91
C GLY A 100 18.71 2.51 -2.99
N VAL A 101 17.48 3.06 -2.91
CA VAL A 101 16.40 2.82 -3.87
C VAL A 101 16.66 3.65 -5.12
N ASP A 102 16.92 2.99 -6.22
CA ASP A 102 17.11 3.56 -7.54
C ASP A 102 15.84 3.52 -8.39
N GLU A 103 15.92 4.03 -9.62
CA GLU A 103 14.79 4.05 -10.55
C GLU A 103 14.29 2.64 -10.90
N ALA A 104 15.18 1.67 -11.04
CA ALA A 104 14.80 0.28 -11.31
C ALA A 104 13.95 -0.31 -10.17
N ARG A 105 14.34 -0.05 -8.93
CA ARG A 105 13.57 -0.47 -7.76
C ARG A 105 12.22 0.23 -7.66
N ILE A 106 12.12 1.52 -8.03
CA ILE A 106 10.85 2.24 -8.07
C ILE A 106 9.90 1.63 -9.11
N LEU A 107 10.40 1.24 -10.29
CA LEU A 107 9.61 0.55 -11.31
C LEU A 107 9.09 -0.81 -10.81
N GLU A 108 9.90 -1.58 -10.07
CA GLU A 108 9.46 -2.83 -9.44
C GLU A 108 8.35 -2.57 -8.41
N ILE A 109 8.53 -1.59 -7.53
CA ILE A 109 7.53 -1.22 -6.52
C ILE A 109 6.22 -0.77 -7.19
N ALA A 110 6.29 0.01 -8.26
CA ALA A 110 5.14 0.46 -9.03
C ALA A 110 4.42 -0.72 -9.69
N ARG A 111 5.16 -1.64 -10.32
CA ARG A 111 4.62 -2.86 -10.91
C ARG A 111 3.86 -3.70 -9.87
N ASP A 112 4.49 -3.96 -8.73
CA ASP A 112 3.87 -4.72 -7.65
C ASP A 112 2.63 -4.04 -7.09
N THR A 113 2.64 -2.71 -6.99
CA THR A 113 1.47 -1.93 -6.57
C THR A 113 0.30 -2.13 -7.52
N LEU A 114 0.54 -2.06 -8.82
CA LEU A 114 -0.49 -2.28 -9.83
C LEU A 114 -0.97 -3.74 -9.86
N ARG A 115 -0.09 -4.72 -9.65
CA ARG A 115 -0.47 -6.14 -9.55
C ARG A 115 -1.36 -6.40 -8.34
N ILE A 116 -1.04 -5.83 -7.19
CA ILE A 116 -1.87 -5.89 -5.99
C ILE A 116 -3.24 -5.26 -6.27
N GLN A 117 -3.28 -4.05 -6.86
CA GLN A 117 -4.53 -3.37 -7.19
C GLN A 117 -5.38 -4.20 -8.16
N GLY A 118 -4.77 -4.75 -9.20
CA GLY A 118 -5.42 -5.65 -10.17
C GLY A 118 -6.03 -6.87 -9.49
N TYR A 119 -5.27 -7.53 -8.64
CA TYR A 119 -5.72 -8.68 -7.85
C TYR A 119 -6.90 -8.32 -6.93
N LEU A 120 -6.80 -7.23 -6.17
CA LEU A 120 -7.85 -6.77 -5.27
C LEU A 120 -9.13 -6.38 -6.04
N ASN A 121 -9.00 -5.77 -7.22
CA ASN A 121 -10.12 -5.44 -8.08
C ASN A 121 -10.82 -6.70 -8.60
N GLN A 122 -10.06 -7.67 -9.05
CA GLN A 122 -10.60 -8.94 -9.54
C GLN A 122 -11.29 -9.74 -8.42
N ARG A 123 -10.68 -9.80 -7.24
CA ARG A 123 -11.17 -10.61 -6.13
C ARG A 123 -12.36 -9.98 -5.42
N PHE A 124 -12.35 -8.66 -5.23
CA PHE A 124 -13.31 -7.92 -4.40
C PHE A 124 -14.16 -6.92 -5.19
N GLY A 125 -14.05 -6.89 -6.52
CA GLY A 125 -14.85 -5.97 -7.35
C GLY A 125 -16.36 -6.22 -7.25
N THR A 126 -16.78 -7.46 -7.05
CA THR A 126 -18.20 -7.83 -6.85
C THR A 126 -18.71 -7.52 -5.45
N ALA A 127 -17.83 -7.34 -4.46
CA ALA A 127 -18.23 -6.97 -3.08
C ALA A 127 -18.88 -5.58 -3.01
N THR A 128 -18.80 -4.80 -4.10
CA THR A 128 -19.42 -3.47 -4.21
C THR A 128 -20.88 -3.49 -4.66
N GLN A 129 -21.43 -4.68 -4.97
CA GLN A 129 -22.86 -4.81 -5.29
C GLN A 129 -23.70 -4.69 -4.02
N LEU A 130 -24.37 -3.55 -3.88
CA LEU A 130 -25.22 -3.22 -2.74
C LEU A 130 -26.69 -3.22 -3.16
N THR A 131 -27.55 -3.73 -2.28
CA THR A 131 -28.98 -3.57 -2.42
C THR A 131 -29.39 -2.12 -2.06
N GLU A 132 -30.57 -1.70 -2.47
CA GLU A 132 -31.11 -0.37 -2.11
C GLU A 132 -31.26 -0.22 -0.59
N GLU A 133 -31.67 -1.30 0.11
CA GLU A 133 -31.82 -1.32 1.57
C GLU A 133 -30.46 -1.07 2.27
N GLU A 134 -29.38 -1.69 1.79
CA GLU A 134 -28.04 -1.49 2.34
C GLU A 134 -27.54 -0.05 2.13
N VAL A 135 -27.83 0.54 0.97
CA VAL A 135 -27.49 1.94 0.70
C VAL A 135 -28.29 2.90 1.57
N LEU A 136 -29.61 2.64 1.74
CA LEU A 136 -30.44 3.42 2.62
C LEU A 136 -30.00 3.30 4.09
N GLN A 137 -29.60 2.11 4.51
CA GLN A 137 -29.06 1.89 5.85
C GLN A 137 -27.77 2.69 6.07
N TYR A 138 -26.84 2.66 5.10
CA TYR A 138 -25.62 3.47 5.15
C TYR A 138 -25.93 4.96 5.32
N TYR A 139 -26.82 5.50 4.48
CA TYR A 139 -27.23 6.90 4.57
C TYR A 139 -27.81 7.25 5.96
N ARG A 140 -28.57 6.35 6.57
CA ARG A 140 -29.17 6.58 7.90
C ARG A 140 -28.16 6.60 9.04
N ILE A 141 -27.10 5.80 8.95
CA ILE A 141 -26.09 5.68 10.02
C ILE A 141 -24.94 6.67 9.86
N HIS A 142 -24.82 7.33 8.70
CA HIS A 142 -23.80 8.35 8.40
C HIS A 142 -24.39 9.69 7.97
N PRO A 143 -25.32 10.30 8.75
CA PRO A 143 -26.00 11.53 8.35
C PRO A 143 -25.05 12.72 8.17
N GLU A 144 -23.88 12.72 8.84
CA GLU A 144 -22.85 13.74 8.74
C GLU A 144 -22.26 13.84 7.33
N GLU A 145 -22.16 12.72 6.61
CA GLU A 145 -21.61 12.68 5.23
C GLU A 145 -22.59 13.29 4.21
N PHE A 146 -23.88 13.35 4.55
CA PHE A 146 -24.95 13.80 3.69
C PHE A 146 -25.58 15.12 4.16
N THR A 147 -24.89 15.84 5.07
CA THR A 147 -25.33 17.15 5.57
C THR A 147 -24.58 18.27 4.85
N ARG A 148 -25.32 19.21 4.22
CA ARG A 148 -24.78 20.42 3.58
C ARG A 148 -25.45 21.64 4.18
N ASP A 149 -24.68 22.62 4.61
CA ASP A 149 -25.18 23.87 5.22
C ASP A 149 -26.14 23.63 6.42
N GLY A 150 -25.85 22.59 7.21
CA GLY A 150 -26.63 22.21 8.39
C GLY A 150 -27.96 21.51 8.07
N ARG A 151 -28.20 21.14 6.82
CA ARG A 151 -29.40 20.41 6.39
C ARG A 151 -29.02 19.05 5.79
N LEU A 152 -29.73 18.01 6.23
CA LEU A 152 -29.61 16.68 5.66
C LEU A 152 -30.17 16.68 4.23
N ILE A 153 -29.37 16.24 3.26
CA ILE A 153 -29.79 16.08 1.86
C ILE A 153 -30.77 14.91 1.78
N PRO A 154 -31.94 15.04 1.13
CA PRO A 154 -32.89 13.93 0.98
C PRO A 154 -32.24 12.71 0.32
N PHE A 155 -32.62 11.50 0.76
CA PHE A 155 -32.03 10.25 0.29
C PHE A 155 -32.00 10.14 -1.24
N GLY A 156 -33.08 10.51 -1.96
CA GLY A 156 -33.10 10.43 -3.42
C GLY A 156 -32.04 11.26 -4.13
N GLU A 157 -31.57 12.36 -3.51
CA GLU A 157 -30.46 13.18 -4.02
C GLU A 157 -29.10 12.64 -3.56
N ALA A 158 -29.04 12.07 -2.36
CA ALA A 158 -27.83 11.53 -1.75
C ALA A 158 -27.50 10.09 -2.19
N GLU A 159 -28.48 9.35 -2.76
CA GLU A 159 -28.35 7.93 -3.08
C GLU A 159 -27.08 7.56 -3.89
N PRO A 160 -26.71 8.29 -4.97
CA PRO A 160 -25.50 7.93 -5.73
C PRO A 160 -24.24 8.02 -4.86
N LEU A 161 -24.12 9.07 -4.02
CA LEU A 161 -23.00 9.26 -3.12
C LEU A 161 -23.02 8.24 -1.99
N ALA A 162 -24.20 7.97 -1.41
CA ALA A 162 -24.37 6.94 -0.38
C ALA A 162 -23.98 5.55 -0.88
N ARG A 163 -24.33 5.23 -2.13
CA ARG A 163 -23.94 3.97 -2.77
C ARG A 163 -22.43 3.86 -2.97
N GLU A 164 -21.79 4.95 -3.41
CA GLU A 164 -20.34 5.02 -3.58
C GLU A 164 -19.62 4.80 -2.24
N HIS A 165 -20.00 5.55 -1.20
CA HIS A 165 -19.37 5.46 0.12
C HIS A 165 -19.62 4.10 0.78
N ALA A 166 -20.86 3.58 0.74
CA ALA A 166 -21.17 2.27 1.25
C ALA A 166 -20.40 1.14 0.55
N ALA A 167 -20.21 1.24 -0.77
CA ALA A 167 -19.42 0.29 -1.54
C ALA A 167 -17.94 0.36 -1.17
N ALA A 168 -17.39 1.56 -0.99
CA ALA A 168 -16.01 1.79 -0.56
C ALA A 168 -15.76 1.22 0.85
N GLU A 169 -16.68 1.48 1.80
CA GLU A 169 -16.58 0.94 3.17
C GLU A 169 -16.67 -0.58 3.18
N ARG A 170 -17.62 -1.17 2.47
CA ARG A 170 -17.74 -2.63 2.34
C ARG A 170 -16.47 -3.25 1.79
N ARG A 171 -15.91 -2.66 0.72
CA ARG A 171 -14.66 -3.13 0.14
C ARG A 171 -13.52 -3.06 1.15
N THR A 172 -13.37 -1.95 1.86
CA THR A 172 -12.34 -1.74 2.88
C THR A 172 -12.47 -2.79 3.98
N THR A 173 -13.68 -2.99 4.51
CA THR A 173 -13.96 -3.99 5.55
C THR A 173 -13.64 -5.41 5.08
N THR A 174 -14.04 -5.76 3.85
CA THR A 174 -13.80 -7.09 3.27
C THR A 174 -12.32 -7.36 3.06
N VAL A 175 -11.57 -6.39 2.53
CA VAL A 175 -10.12 -6.49 2.37
C VAL A 175 -9.42 -6.58 3.72
N ALA A 176 -9.84 -5.78 4.71
CA ALA A 176 -9.26 -5.82 6.05
C ALA A 176 -9.50 -7.17 6.75
N GLN A 177 -10.70 -7.76 6.60
CA GLN A 177 -10.96 -9.11 7.11
C GLN A 177 -10.07 -10.16 6.43
N TRP A 178 -10.00 -10.13 5.11
CA TRP A 178 -9.14 -11.03 4.36
C TRP A 178 -7.66 -10.90 4.75
N LEU A 179 -7.15 -9.68 4.98
CA LEU A 179 -5.78 -9.47 5.47
C LEU A 179 -5.57 -10.07 6.87
N ARG A 180 -6.55 -9.93 7.77
CA ARG A 180 -6.50 -10.60 9.09
C ARG A 180 -6.39 -12.13 8.94
N ASP A 181 -7.15 -12.69 8.02
CA ASP A 181 -7.12 -14.14 7.74
C ASP A 181 -5.77 -14.58 7.14
N LEU A 182 -5.17 -13.76 6.27
CA LEU A 182 -3.82 -14.00 5.75
C LEU A 182 -2.78 -13.96 6.87
N ARG A 183 -2.81 -12.93 7.71
CA ARG A 183 -1.90 -12.80 8.87
C ARG A 183 -2.01 -13.99 9.82
N GLY A 184 -3.22 -14.51 10.06
CA GLY A 184 -3.46 -15.67 10.91
C GLY A 184 -2.85 -16.98 10.39
N ARG A 185 -2.51 -17.05 9.09
CA ARG A 185 -1.94 -18.24 8.44
C ARG A 185 -0.45 -18.09 8.11
N ALA A 186 0.05 -16.87 8.09
CA ALA A 186 1.41 -16.55 7.71
C ALA A 186 2.38 -16.66 8.88
N GLN A 187 3.64 -16.96 8.56
CA GLN A 187 4.72 -16.91 9.52
C GLN A 187 5.33 -15.50 9.54
N ILE A 188 4.91 -14.70 10.52
CA ILE A 188 5.37 -13.31 10.67
C ILE A 188 6.29 -13.22 11.87
N THR A 189 7.47 -12.62 11.69
CA THR A 189 8.44 -12.34 12.76
C THR A 189 8.87 -10.87 12.67
N ILE A 190 8.58 -10.09 13.71
CA ILE A 190 9.04 -8.69 13.82
C ILE A 190 10.32 -8.70 14.65
N VAL A 191 11.38 -8.11 14.10
CA VAL A 191 12.68 -8.01 14.78
C VAL A 191 12.69 -6.71 15.58
N LYS A 192 12.64 -6.83 16.89
CA LYS A 192 12.81 -5.66 17.79
C LYS A 192 14.28 -5.24 17.76
N GLY A 193 14.53 -3.99 17.43
CA GLY A 193 15.86 -3.37 17.46
C GLY A 193 16.28 -2.99 18.87
#